data_7dff75052d40c71fce763723340e0af9
#
_entry.id   7dff75052d40c71fce763723340e0af9
#
_cell.length_a   1.000
_cell.length_b   1.000
_cell.length_c   1.000
_cell.angle_alpha   90.00
_cell.angle_beta   90.00
_cell.angle_gamma   90.00
#
_symmetry.space_group_name_H-M   'P 1'
#
loop_
_entity.id
_entity.type
_entity.pdbx_description
1 polymer ?
#
loop_
_entity_poly.entity_id
_entity_poly.type
_entity_poly.pdbx_seq_one_letter_code
_entity_poly.pdbx_strand_id
1 'polypeptide(L)'
;MRIFSLLILLVVASALQSQVVVNENVKHSKYAFPLVASKIKATVCYDANDYPVVKKVAELFVSDIENVTGQKLKLADEWKKGRTVVIVGTIEKNQAIRQLASNGKIDISPLEGAWERYLIQTVNHPFPGVDKALIVAGSDRRGASYGLFSLSEMAGVSP
;
A
#
# COMPACT_ATOMS: atom_id res chain seq x y z
N MET A 1 -21.23 -54.92 19.35
CA MET A 1 -19.98 -54.16 19.24
C MET A 1 -20.15 -53.19 18.06
N ARG A 2 -20.43 -51.91 18.33
CA ARG A 2 -20.62 -50.86 17.32
C ARG A 2 -19.35 -50.02 17.31
N ILE A 3 -18.60 -50.07 16.23
CA ILE A 3 -17.41 -49.28 16.00
C ILE A 3 -17.86 -47.91 15.47
N PHE A 4 -17.74 -46.86 16.30
CA PHE A 4 -17.96 -45.47 15.87
C PHE A 4 -16.69 -45.00 15.14
N SER A 5 -16.83 -44.86 13.80
CA SER A 5 -15.78 -44.28 12.98
C SER A 5 -15.86 -42.73 13.10
N LEU A 6 -14.91 -42.15 13.83
CA LEU A 6 -14.79 -40.68 13.98
C LEU A 6 -14.12 -40.12 12.73
N LEU A 7 -14.89 -39.53 11.86
CA LEU A 7 -14.41 -38.81 10.66
C LEU A 7 -13.91 -37.43 11.08
N ILE A 8 -12.59 -37.28 11.23
CA ILE A 8 -11.97 -35.98 11.49
C ILE A 8 -11.93 -35.21 10.17
N LEU A 9 -12.82 -34.21 10.04
CA LEU A 9 -12.83 -33.28 8.91
C LEU A 9 -11.70 -32.25 9.12
N LEU A 10 -10.58 -32.44 8.44
CA LEU A 10 -9.47 -31.50 8.44
C LEU A 10 -9.84 -30.30 7.53
N VAL A 11 -10.33 -29.22 8.12
CA VAL A 11 -10.54 -27.97 7.41
C VAL A 11 -9.18 -27.30 7.21
N VAL A 12 -8.61 -27.46 6.02
CA VAL A 12 -7.44 -26.68 5.59
C VAL A 12 -7.92 -25.26 5.27
N ALA A 13 -7.77 -24.36 6.22
CA ALA A 13 -7.92 -22.93 5.97
C ALA A 13 -6.75 -22.49 5.08
N SER A 14 -6.97 -22.45 3.78
CA SER A 14 -6.05 -21.78 2.84
C SER A 14 -6.07 -20.29 3.15
N ALA A 15 -5.04 -19.80 3.83
CA ALA A 15 -4.77 -18.37 3.95
C ALA A 15 -4.55 -17.84 2.52
N LEU A 16 -5.51 -17.07 2.02
CA LEU A 16 -5.34 -16.27 0.81
C LEU A 16 -4.31 -15.19 1.10
N GLN A 17 -3.04 -15.53 0.91
CA GLN A 17 -2.00 -14.52 0.87
C GLN A 17 -2.19 -13.74 -0.42
N SER A 18 -2.60 -12.48 -0.29
CA SER A 18 -2.60 -11.53 -1.40
C SER A 18 -1.14 -11.29 -1.79
N GLN A 19 -0.67 -12.01 -2.81
CA GLN A 19 0.65 -11.75 -3.37
C GLN A 19 0.55 -10.50 -4.26
N VAL A 20 1.27 -9.45 -3.90
CA VAL A 20 1.50 -8.35 -4.82
C VAL A 20 2.54 -8.80 -5.84
N VAL A 21 2.12 -8.89 -7.11
CA VAL A 21 3.02 -9.25 -8.20
C VAL A 21 3.60 -7.97 -8.80
N VAL A 22 4.90 -7.76 -8.65
CA VAL A 22 5.63 -6.72 -9.38
C VAL A 22 5.96 -7.28 -10.77
N ASN A 23 5.45 -6.63 -11.80
CA ASN A 23 5.69 -7.05 -13.17
C ASN A 23 6.31 -5.88 -13.95
N GLU A 24 7.54 -6.05 -14.39
CA GLU A 24 8.28 -5.05 -15.17
C GLU A 24 7.73 -4.85 -16.58
N ASN A 25 6.94 -5.80 -17.09
CA ASN A 25 6.45 -5.84 -18.46
C ASN A 25 4.94 -5.65 -18.62
N VAL A 26 4.22 -5.16 -17.60
CA VAL A 26 2.77 -4.97 -17.68
C VAL A 26 2.42 -3.75 -18.55
N LYS A 27 2.30 -3.96 -19.84
CA LYS A 27 1.60 -3.02 -20.71
C LYS A 27 0.11 -3.04 -20.34
N HIS A 28 -0.35 -1.97 -19.66
CA HIS A 28 -1.77 -1.61 -19.54
C HIS A 28 -2.73 -2.50 -18.73
N SER A 29 -2.30 -3.14 -17.65
CA SER A 29 -3.27 -3.65 -16.68
C SER A 29 -3.93 -2.49 -15.93
N LYS A 30 -5.27 -2.49 -15.83
CA LYS A 30 -6.00 -1.51 -15.01
C LYS A 30 -5.61 -1.54 -13.52
N TYR A 31 -5.02 -2.65 -13.09
CA TYR A 31 -4.55 -2.87 -11.71
C TYR A 31 -3.07 -2.51 -11.52
N ALA A 32 -2.30 -2.35 -12.60
CA ALA A 32 -0.91 -1.95 -12.49
C ALA A 32 -0.80 -0.48 -12.04
N PHE A 33 0.14 -0.24 -11.14
CA PHE A 33 0.47 1.10 -10.67
C PHE A 33 1.89 1.48 -11.13
N PRO A 34 2.07 2.51 -11.97
CA PRO A 34 3.39 2.93 -12.41
C PRO A 34 4.04 3.81 -11.34
N LEU A 35 5.05 3.30 -10.63
CA LEU A 35 5.89 4.11 -9.75
C LEU A 35 6.81 5.01 -10.57
N VAL A 36 7.52 4.40 -11.51
CA VAL A 36 8.41 5.07 -12.47
C VAL A 36 8.17 4.48 -13.85
N ALA A 37 7.91 5.31 -14.82
CA ALA A 37 7.81 4.95 -16.23
C ALA A 37 8.36 6.11 -17.06
N SER A 38 8.55 5.93 -18.39
CA SER A 38 9.25 6.88 -19.26
C SER A 38 8.82 8.36 -19.12
N LYS A 39 7.55 8.61 -18.80
CA LYS A 39 6.98 9.97 -18.61
C LYS A 39 6.19 10.13 -17.31
N ILE A 40 6.20 9.10 -16.45
CA ILE A 40 5.42 9.08 -15.21
C ILE A 40 6.38 8.89 -14.06
N LYS A 41 6.33 9.78 -13.08
CA LYS A 41 6.93 9.63 -11.77
C LYS A 41 5.83 9.84 -10.73
N ALA A 42 5.58 8.85 -9.91
CA ALA A 42 4.63 8.98 -8.82
C ALA A 42 5.12 10.00 -7.78
N THR A 43 4.18 10.68 -7.15
CA THR A 43 4.48 11.48 -5.95
C THR A 43 4.15 10.64 -4.72
N VAL A 44 5.09 10.49 -3.80
CA VAL A 44 4.84 9.85 -2.51
C VAL A 44 4.26 10.89 -1.57
N CYS A 45 3.09 10.59 -1.00
CA CYS A 45 2.35 11.52 -0.17
C CYS A 45 2.14 10.92 1.22
N TYR A 46 2.43 11.72 2.25
CA TYR A 46 2.12 11.41 3.63
C TYR A 46 1.24 12.53 4.22
N ASP A 47 0.61 12.29 5.35
CA ASP A 47 -0.11 13.34 6.08
C ASP A 47 0.80 13.90 7.17
N ALA A 48 0.98 15.23 7.21
CA ALA A 48 1.81 15.88 8.23
C ALA A 48 1.30 15.67 9.67
N ASN A 49 0.00 15.37 9.82
CA ASN A 49 -0.62 15.08 11.12
C ASN A 49 -0.53 13.59 11.51
N ASP A 50 -0.01 12.73 10.63
CA ASP A 50 0.24 11.33 10.95
C ASP A 50 1.50 11.19 11.84
N TYR A 51 1.82 9.99 12.27
CA TYR A 51 2.99 9.73 13.09
C TYR A 51 4.29 10.11 12.37
N PRO A 52 5.26 10.74 13.04
CA PRO A 52 6.53 11.16 12.41
C PRO A 52 7.28 10.04 11.70
N VAL A 53 7.14 8.79 12.17
CA VAL A 53 7.76 7.62 11.53
C VAL A 53 7.21 7.38 10.12
N VAL A 54 5.93 7.72 9.84
CA VAL A 54 5.33 7.57 8.51
C VAL A 54 6.06 8.44 7.50
N LYS A 55 6.35 9.70 7.84
CA LYS A 55 7.18 10.57 7.02
C LYS A 55 8.58 9.96 6.81
N LYS A 56 9.19 9.45 7.89
CA LYS A 56 10.55 8.90 7.82
C LYS A 56 10.64 7.69 6.89
N VAL A 57 9.70 6.76 6.96
CA VAL A 57 9.69 5.59 6.06
C VAL A 57 9.33 5.99 4.62
N ALA A 58 8.52 7.04 4.42
CA ALA A 58 8.27 7.59 3.08
C ALA A 58 9.55 8.20 2.46
N GLU A 59 10.39 8.88 3.26
CA GLU A 59 11.71 9.36 2.83
C GLU A 59 12.63 8.19 2.43
N LEU A 60 12.67 7.11 3.22
CA LEU A 60 13.45 5.92 2.92
C LEU A 60 12.97 5.25 1.62
N PHE A 61 11.66 5.08 1.46
CA PHE A 61 11.09 4.53 0.23
C PHE A 61 11.47 5.34 -1.02
N VAL A 62 11.43 6.68 -0.95
CA VAL A 62 11.88 7.54 -2.06
C VAL A 62 13.34 7.28 -2.40
N SER A 63 14.21 7.14 -1.37
CA SER A 63 15.63 6.80 -1.55
C SER A 63 15.82 5.42 -2.16
N ASP A 64 15.06 4.43 -1.71
CA ASP A 64 15.11 3.07 -2.23
C ASP A 64 14.76 3.04 -3.73
N ILE A 65 13.68 3.71 -4.12
CA ILE A 65 13.28 3.78 -5.53
C ILE A 65 14.33 4.53 -6.36
N GLU A 66 14.94 5.59 -5.82
CA GLU A 66 16.04 6.29 -6.49
C GLU A 66 17.25 5.37 -6.71
N ASN A 67 17.63 4.58 -5.70
CA ASN A 67 18.75 3.64 -5.78
C ASN A 67 18.52 2.54 -6.83
N VAL A 68 17.31 2.01 -6.92
CA VAL A 68 16.97 0.92 -7.86
C VAL A 68 16.77 1.43 -9.29
N THR A 69 16.15 2.60 -9.46
CA THR A 69 15.72 3.08 -10.78
C THR A 69 16.55 4.22 -11.35
N GLY A 70 17.42 4.84 -10.55
CA GLY A 70 18.11 6.08 -10.88
C GLY A 70 17.15 7.30 -10.95
N GLN A 71 15.89 7.14 -10.51
CA GLN A 71 14.87 8.17 -10.64
C GLN A 71 14.31 8.56 -9.28
N LYS A 72 14.54 9.80 -8.87
CA LYS A 72 14.01 10.33 -7.62
C LYS A 72 12.53 10.63 -7.73
N LEU A 73 11.73 10.05 -6.84
CA LEU A 73 10.33 10.39 -6.67
C LEU A 73 10.18 11.68 -5.86
N LYS A 74 9.09 12.41 -6.08
CA LYS A 74 8.74 13.56 -5.27
C LYS A 74 8.10 13.08 -3.97
N LEU A 75 8.51 13.66 -2.83
CA LEU A 75 7.83 13.54 -1.55
C LEU A 75 6.99 14.78 -1.28
N ALA A 76 5.76 14.62 -0.81
CA ALA A 76 4.84 15.70 -0.50
C ALA A 76 4.00 15.38 0.74
N ASP A 77 3.61 16.40 1.45
CA ASP A 77 2.68 16.36 2.60
C ASP A 77 1.20 16.52 2.19
N GLU A 78 0.96 16.67 0.89
CA GLU A 78 -0.36 16.77 0.29
C GLU A 78 -0.50 15.83 -0.91
N TRP A 79 -1.60 15.08 -0.96
CA TRP A 79 -1.93 14.18 -2.07
C TRP A 79 -2.49 14.89 -3.32
N LYS A 80 -2.79 16.19 -3.23
CA LYS A 80 -3.42 16.98 -4.31
C LYS A 80 -2.49 17.35 -5.47
N LYS A 81 -1.19 17.09 -5.35
CA LYS A 81 -0.17 17.62 -6.29
C LYS A 81 0.34 16.62 -7.32
N GLY A 82 -0.35 15.52 -7.60
CA GLY A 82 0.13 14.55 -8.58
C GLY A 82 -0.97 13.77 -9.27
N ARG A 83 -0.81 13.49 -10.57
CA ARG A 83 -1.76 12.64 -11.31
C ARG A 83 -1.65 11.17 -10.88
N THR A 84 -0.44 10.72 -10.50
CA THR A 84 -0.15 9.38 -10.00
C THR A 84 0.52 9.54 -8.64
N VAL A 85 -0.08 8.99 -7.60
CA VAL A 85 0.38 9.21 -6.22
C VAL A 85 0.47 7.89 -5.45
N VAL A 86 1.46 7.78 -4.56
CA VAL A 86 1.50 6.78 -3.50
C VAL A 86 1.05 7.49 -2.22
N ILE A 87 0.01 7.02 -1.57
CA ILE A 87 -0.48 7.59 -0.31
C ILE A 87 -0.18 6.60 0.80
N VAL A 88 0.64 7.01 1.74
CA VAL A 88 1.02 6.20 2.89
C VAL A 88 0.55 6.82 4.19
N GLY A 89 0.06 6.00 5.09
CA GLY A 89 -0.34 6.46 6.42
C GLY A 89 -1.10 5.45 7.24
N THR A 90 -1.52 5.89 8.42
CA THR A 90 -2.35 5.09 9.32
C THR A 90 -3.84 5.34 9.05
N ILE A 91 -4.67 4.32 9.30
CA ILE A 91 -6.13 4.48 9.23
C ILE A 91 -6.65 5.47 10.28
N GLU A 92 -5.91 5.64 11.37
CA GLU A 92 -6.26 6.53 12.47
C GLU A 92 -6.09 8.01 12.11
N LYS A 93 -4.98 8.39 11.48
CA LYS A 93 -4.59 9.81 11.35
C LYS A 93 -4.59 10.33 9.92
N ASN A 94 -4.29 9.49 8.93
CA ASN A 94 -4.20 9.96 7.55
C ASN A 94 -5.56 10.33 6.99
N GLN A 95 -5.75 11.62 6.68
CA GLN A 95 -7.02 12.16 6.21
C GLN A 95 -7.43 11.56 4.85
N ALA A 96 -6.49 11.39 3.93
CA ALA A 96 -6.80 10.85 2.60
C ALA A 96 -7.28 9.39 2.69
N ILE A 97 -6.64 8.56 3.52
CA ILE A 97 -7.02 7.16 3.74
C ILE A 97 -8.43 7.09 4.35
N ARG A 98 -8.71 7.91 5.37
CA ARG A 98 -10.05 7.97 5.99
C ARG A 98 -11.12 8.41 4.99
N GLN A 99 -10.82 9.40 4.15
CA GLN A 99 -11.75 9.86 3.12
C GLN A 99 -12.02 8.80 2.06
N LEU A 100 -11.00 8.03 1.64
CA LEU A 100 -11.19 6.92 0.70
C LEU A 100 -12.02 5.80 1.30
N ALA A 101 -11.82 5.47 2.58
CA ALA A 101 -12.61 4.49 3.29
C ALA A 101 -14.07 4.93 3.44
N SER A 102 -14.31 6.17 3.89
CA SER A 102 -15.68 6.71 4.03
C SER A 102 -16.46 6.78 2.71
N ASN A 103 -15.75 6.94 1.59
CA ASN A 103 -16.33 6.94 0.24
C ASN A 103 -16.44 5.53 -0.38
N GLY A 104 -16.14 4.48 0.38
CA GLY A 104 -16.20 3.08 -0.08
C GLY A 104 -15.20 2.73 -1.19
N LYS A 105 -14.13 3.52 -1.36
CA LYS A 105 -13.09 3.25 -2.37
C LYS A 105 -12.03 2.26 -1.90
N ILE A 106 -11.86 2.10 -0.60
CA ILE A 106 -11.02 1.09 0.04
C ILE A 106 -11.79 0.50 1.23
N ASP A 107 -11.54 -0.77 1.52
CA ASP A 107 -12.06 -1.43 2.72
C ASP A 107 -10.93 -1.51 3.75
N ILE A 108 -11.09 -0.76 4.85
CA ILE A 108 -10.14 -0.76 5.97
C ILE A 108 -10.58 -1.64 7.13
N SER A 109 -11.76 -2.28 7.05
CA SER A 109 -12.27 -3.14 8.14
C SER A 109 -11.30 -4.23 8.60
N PRO A 110 -10.47 -4.85 7.71
CA PRO A 110 -9.47 -5.82 8.15
C PRO A 110 -8.31 -5.22 8.96
N LEU A 111 -8.17 -3.89 8.96
CA LEU A 111 -7.13 -3.16 9.69
C LEU A 111 -7.63 -2.65 11.04
N GLU A 112 -8.95 -2.51 11.22
CA GLU A 112 -9.54 -2.00 12.47
C GLU A 112 -9.28 -2.95 13.63
N GLY A 113 -8.74 -2.42 14.73
CA GLY A 113 -8.37 -3.22 15.90
C GLY A 113 -7.24 -4.22 15.70
N ALA A 114 -6.67 -4.31 14.49
CA ALA A 114 -5.55 -5.16 14.20
C ALA A 114 -4.23 -4.49 14.58
N TRP A 115 -3.18 -5.28 14.79
CA TRP A 115 -1.85 -4.80 15.09
C TRP A 115 -0.89 -5.10 13.93
N GLU A 116 -0.09 -4.10 13.53
CA GLU A 116 0.99 -4.23 12.53
C GLU A 116 0.51 -4.72 11.15
N ARG A 117 -0.78 -4.63 10.88
CA ARG A 117 -1.34 -4.97 9.57
C ARG A 117 -1.28 -3.79 8.61
N TYR A 118 -1.22 -4.11 7.33
CA TYR A 118 -1.31 -3.10 6.28
C TYR A 118 -2.12 -3.61 5.09
N LEU A 119 -2.62 -2.66 4.31
CA LEU A 119 -3.29 -2.85 3.03
C LEU A 119 -2.47 -2.11 1.96
N ILE A 120 -2.20 -2.78 0.85
CA ILE A 120 -1.68 -2.15 -0.37
C ILE A 120 -2.73 -2.33 -1.45
N GLN A 121 -3.28 -1.22 -1.94
CA GLN A 121 -4.36 -1.26 -2.94
C GLN A 121 -4.22 -0.13 -3.96
N THR A 122 -4.37 -0.47 -5.26
CA THR A 122 -4.49 0.54 -6.32
C THR A 122 -5.93 1.03 -6.42
N VAL A 123 -6.11 2.35 -6.44
CA VAL A 123 -7.39 3.02 -6.60
C VAL A 123 -7.33 3.93 -7.83
N ASN A 124 -8.24 3.73 -8.78
CA ASN A 124 -8.41 4.62 -9.93
C ASN A 124 -9.30 5.80 -9.53
N HIS A 125 -8.93 7.00 -9.99
CA HIS A 125 -9.63 8.25 -9.70
C HIS A 125 -9.98 8.42 -8.21
N PRO A 126 -8.98 8.33 -7.30
CA PRO A 126 -9.23 8.41 -5.87
C PRO A 126 -9.83 9.76 -5.47
N PHE A 127 -9.33 10.83 -6.08
CA PHE A 127 -9.73 12.21 -5.82
C PHE A 127 -9.78 13.01 -7.13
N PRO A 128 -10.48 14.16 -7.16
CA PRO A 128 -10.42 15.09 -8.30
C PRO A 128 -8.97 15.48 -8.63
N GLY A 129 -8.58 15.36 -9.90
CA GLY A 129 -7.21 15.69 -10.36
C GLY A 129 -6.15 14.61 -10.11
N VAL A 130 -6.51 13.47 -9.52
CA VAL A 130 -5.64 12.30 -9.34
C VAL A 130 -6.17 11.14 -10.17
N ASP A 131 -5.39 10.70 -11.15
CA ASP A 131 -5.81 9.61 -12.05
C ASP A 131 -5.72 8.25 -11.36
N LYS A 132 -4.64 8.02 -10.61
CA LYS A 132 -4.40 6.74 -9.94
C LYS A 132 -3.62 6.93 -8.64
N ALA A 133 -4.01 6.21 -7.61
CA ALA A 133 -3.27 6.13 -6.35
C ALA A 133 -2.93 4.68 -5.98
N LEU A 134 -1.74 4.48 -5.43
CA LEU A 134 -1.36 3.31 -4.65
C LEU A 134 -1.49 3.67 -3.18
N ILE A 135 -2.40 3.01 -2.50
CA ILE A 135 -2.67 3.25 -1.08
C ILE A 135 -1.86 2.24 -0.26
N VAL A 136 -1.11 2.74 0.71
CA VAL A 136 -0.43 1.95 1.74
C VAL A 136 -1.00 2.36 3.07
N ALA A 137 -2.03 1.65 3.51
CA ALA A 137 -2.73 1.94 4.75
C ALA A 137 -2.29 0.97 5.85
N GLY A 138 -1.80 1.48 6.97
CA GLY A 138 -1.47 0.69 8.15
C GLY A 138 -2.56 0.76 9.22
N SER A 139 -2.81 -0.35 9.92
CA SER A 139 -3.63 -0.38 11.13
C SER A 139 -3.06 0.53 12.21
N ASP A 140 -1.74 0.67 12.22
CA ASP A 140 -0.96 1.51 13.09
C ASP A 140 0.31 2.03 12.38
N ARG A 141 1.16 2.77 13.09
CA ARG A 141 2.41 3.32 12.54
C ARG A 141 3.40 2.26 12.06
N ARG A 142 3.42 1.06 12.67
CA ARG A 142 4.30 -0.05 12.27
C ARG A 142 3.74 -0.75 11.04
N GLY A 143 2.42 -0.97 10.98
CA GLY A 143 1.76 -1.48 9.79
C GLY A 143 2.00 -0.60 8.56
N ALA A 144 1.88 0.74 8.68
CA ALA A 144 2.20 1.65 7.59
C ALA A 144 3.67 1.55 7.15
N SER A 145 4.59 1.40 8.12
CA SER A 145 6.03 1.21 7.83
C SER A 145 6.29 -0.11 7.10
N TYR A 146 5.72 -1.21 7.57
CA TYR A 146 5.88 -2.51 6.95
C TYR A 146 5.31 -2.57 5.53
N GLY A 147 4.19 -1.87 5.29
CA GLY A 147 3.63 -1.75 3.95
C GLY A 147 4.59 -1.09 2.97
N LEU A 148 5.30 0.00 3.36
CA LEU A 148 6.31 0.62 2.51
C LEU A 148 7.56 -0.24 2.36
N PHE A 149 8.05 -0.89 3.42
CA PHE A 149 9.18 -1.80 3.30
C PHE A 149 8.89 -2.98 2.37
N SER A 150 7.67 -3.52 2.42
CA SER A 150 7.25 -4.54 1.45
C SER A 150 7.27 -4.03 0.01
N LEU A 151 6.91 -2.75 -0.24
CA LEU A 151 7.04 -2.16 -1.57
C LEU A 151 8.50 -1.97 -1.99
N SER A 152 9.39 -1.57 -1.06
CA SER A 152 10.84 -1.47 -1.33
C SER A 152 11.42 -2.84 -1.68
N GLU A 153 11.08 -3.88 -0.93
CA GLU A 153 11.50 -5.26 -1.20
C GLU A 153 11.02 -5.74 -2.57
N MET A 154 9.74 -5.51 -2.90
CA MET A 154 9.19 -5.82 -4.23
C MET A 154 9.88 -5.05 -5.36
N ALA A 155 10.37 -3.83 -5.11
CA ALA A 155 11.13 -3.04 -6.06
C ALA A 155 12.58 -3.52 -6.22
N GLY A 156 13.01 -4.53 -5.47
CA GLY A 156 14.34 -5.13 -5.55
C GLY A 156 15.33 -4.62 -4.51
N VAL A 157 14.88 -3.90 -3.50
CA VAL A 157 15.72 -3.52 -2.36
C VAL A 157 15.83 -4.73 -1.44
N SER A 158 17.03 -5.26 -1.26
CA SER A 158 17.30 -6.32 -0.28
C SER A 158 17.52 -5.70 1.10
N PRO A 159 16.94 -6.29 2.16
CA PRO A 159 17.23 -5.89 3.53
C PRO A 159 18.68 -6.19 3.92
#